data_a89da0620adbf5fe0925b1f883582674
#
_entry.id   a89da0620adbf5fe0925b1f883582674
#
_cell.length_a   1.000
_cell.length_b   1.000
_cell.length_c   1.000
_cell.angle_alpha   90.00
_cell.angle_beta   90.00
_cell.angle_gamma   90.00
#
_symmetry.space_group_name_H-M   'P 1'
#
loop_
_entity.id
_entity.type
_entity.pdbx_description
1 polymer ?
#
loop_
_entity_poly.entity_id
_entity_poly.type
_entity_poly.pdbx_seq_one_letter_code
_entity_poly.pdbx_strand_id
1 'polypeptide(L)'
;MKKFYLTTPIYYPNARPHVGSAYTTVVCDVLARYKRMCGYDVAFLTGTDEHGEKIERAAAAAGQSPSQFVAEKRKLFVRLWEKLGIPVSVYPEGKPDSLRFIYTTHPDHEKSVQRLLVRARERGFVDKRRYEGRYCVSDERYISEGTDPVNCDICGRPAELVSEENYFFKLSAFQQPLLDYY
;
A
#
# COMPACT_ATOMS: atom_id res chain seq x y z
N MET A 1 -27.09 3.90 -13.71
CA MET A 1 -25.96 4.87 -13.75
C MET A 1 -24.68 4.11 -14.09
N LYS A 2 -23.82 4.64 -14.97
CA LYS A 2 -22.51 4.02 -15.25
C LYS A 2 -21.62 4.16 -14.04
N LYS A 3 -20.86 3.11 -13.68
CA LYS A 3 -19.92 3.13 -12.54
C LYS A 3 -18.54 3.56 -12.99
N PHE A 4 -17.84 4.31 -12.15
CA PHE A 4 -16.46 4.70 -12.34
C PHE A 4 -15.68 4.50 -11.05
N TYR A 5 -14.64 3.65 -11.09
CA TYR A 5 -13.79 3.37 -9.95
C TYR A 5 -12.42 4.00 -10.15
N LEU A 6 -11.96 4.76 -9.16
CA LEU A 6 -10.71 5.49 -9.20
C LEU A 6 -9.95 5.29 -7.90
N THR A 7 -8.67 4.99 -8.00
CA THR A 7 -7.79 4.85 -6.84
C THR A 7 -6.53 5.69 -7.00
N THR A 8 -5.96 6.14 -5.89
CA THR A 8 -4.56 6.54 -5.81
C THR A 8 -3.72 5.35 -5.31
N PRO A 9 -2.38 5.42 -5.37
CA PRO A 9 -1.54 4.61 -4.51
C PRO A 9 -1.91 4.85 -3.04
N ILE A 10 -1.77 3.83 -2.20
CA ILE A 10 -1.84 4.02 -0.74
C ILE A 10 -0.49 4.54 -0.25
N TYR A 11 -0.52 5.47 0.71
CA TYR A 11 0.66 6.22 1.12
C TYR A 11 1.32 5.59 2.35
N TYR A 12 2.65 5.56 2.34
CA TYR A 12 3.45 5.08 3.47
C TYR A 12 3.47 6.12 4.60
N PRO A 13 2.88 5.86 5.78
CA PRO A 13 2.79 6.85 6.85
C PRO A 13 4.05 6.86 7.75
N ASN A 14 5.25 6.69 7.18
CA ASN A 14 6.51 6.77 7.91
C ASN A 14 6.97 8.21 8.16
N ALA A 15 6.41 9.18 7.42
CA ALA A 15 6.71 10.60 7.53
C ALA A 15 5.43 11.45 7.34
N ARG A 16 5.60 12.76 7.31
CA ARG A 16 4.51 13.68 6.91
C ARG A 16 4.22 13.56 5.41
N PRO A 17 2.95 13.73 4.98
CA PRO A 17 2.63 13.78 3.56
C PRO A 17 3.41 14.93 2.88
N HIS A 18 3.78 14.73 1.63
CA HIS A 18 4.54 15.68 0.83
C HIS A 18 3.79 16.07 -0.46
N VAL A 19 4.35 16.99 -1.23
CA VAL A 19 3.72 17.51 -2.45
C VAL A 19 3.37 16.43 -3.48
N GLY A 20 4.16 15.36 -3.58
CA GLY A 20 3.86 14.23 -4.47
C GLY A 20 2.58 13.50 -4.09
N SER A 21 2.35 13.27 -2.78
CA SER A 21 1.09 12.71 -2.29
C SER A 21 -0.10 13.62 -2.61
N ALA A 22 0.08 14.93 -2.40
CA ALA A 22 -0.96 15.93 -2.70
C ALA A 22 -1.28 15.97 -4.20
N TYR A 23 -0.25 16.00 -5.06
CA TYR A 23 -0.41 16.05 -6.51
C TYR A 23 -1.29 14.91 -7.03
N THR A 24 -0.94 13.67 -6.70
CA THR A 24 -1.68 12.48 -7.15
C THR A 24 -3.14 12.52 -6.69
N THR A 25 -3.38 12.85 -5.40
CA THR A 25 -4.75 12.86 -4.87
C THR A 25 -5.58 13.99 -5.46
N VAL A 26 -5.01 15.18 -5.69
CA VAL A 26 -5.72 16.30 -6.33
C VAL A 26 -6.10 15.98 -7.76
N VAL A 27 -5.19 15.38 -8.56
CA VAL A 27 -5.51 14.98 -9.94
C VAL A 27 -6.66 13.97 -9.96
N CYS A 28 -6.64 13.00 -9.05
CA CYS A 28 -7.71 12.03 -8.93
C CYS A 28 -9.04 12.67 -8.46
N ASP A 29 -9.00 13.63 -7.54
CA ASP A 29 -10.21 14.34 -7.09
C ASP A 29 -10.84 15.16 -8.23
N VAL A 30 -10.03 15.86 -9.03
CA VAL A 30 -10.51 16.57 -10.23
C VAL A 30 -11.22 15.59 -11.18
N LEU A 31 -10.62 14.45 -11.46
CA LEU A 31 -11.21 13.44 -12.32
C LEU A 31 -12.50 12.85 -11.72
N ALA A 32 -12.52 12.59 -10.43
CA ALA A 32 -13.70 12.09 -9.73
C ALA A 32 -14.87 13.07 -9.82
N ARG A 33 -14.62 14.36 -9.57
CA ARG A 33 -15.63 15.44 -9.71
C ARG A 33 -16.13 15.54 -11.15
N TYR A 34 -15.23 15.54 -12.12
CA TYR A 34 -15.60 15.56 -13.53
C TYR A 34 -16.50 14.39 -13.91
N LYS A 35 -16.16 13.17 -13.49
CA LYS A 35 -16.99 11.98 -13.78
C LYS A 35 -18.37 12.05 -13.13
N ARG A 36 -18.47 12.58 -11.90
CA ARG A 36 -19.78 12.84 -11.26
C ARG A 36 -20.62 13.82 -12.06
N MET A 37 -20.00 14.92 -12.54
CA MET A 37 -20.69 15.89 -13.41
C MET A 37 -21.17 15.25 -14.72
N CYS A 38 -20.49 14.21 -15.21
CA CYS A 38 -20.90 13.43 -16.38
C CYS A 38 -21.95 12.35 -16.04
N GLY A 39 -22.48 12.32 -14.82
CA GLY A 39 -23.54 11.38 -14.42
C GLY A 39 -23.07 9.97 -14.06
N TYR A 40 -21.78 9.78 -13.74
CA TYR A 40 -21.27 8.50 -13.24
C TYR A 40 -21.47 8.36 -11.74
N ASP A 41 -21.72 7.12 -11.29
CA ASP A 41 -21.56 6.71 -9.89
C ASP A 41 -20.06 6.46 -9.63
N VAL A 42 -19.44 7.36 -8.87
CA VAL A 42 -17.97 7.37 -8.70
C VAL A 42 -17.58 6.85 -7.34
N ALA A 43 -16.83 5.77 -7.31
CA ALA A 43 -16.11 5.30 -6.13
C ALA A 43 -14.64 5.77 -6.22
N PHE A 44 -14.25 6.70 -5.35
CA PHE A 44 -12.88 7.21 -5.24
C PHE A 44 -12.24 6.73 -3.94
N LEU A 45 -11.09 6.05 -4.03
CA LEU A 45 -10.40 5.39 -2.92
C LEU A 45 -8.94 5.84 -2.82
N THR A 46 -8.51 6.11 -1.60
CA THR A 46 -7.10 6.27 -1.19
C THR A 46 -6.87 5.61 0.17
N GLY A 47 -5.67 5.69 0.73
CA GLY A 47 -5.42 5.17 2.07
C GLY A 47 -3.96 5.27 2.50
N THR A 48 -3.67 4.58 3.62
CA THR A 48 -2.32 4.41 4.15
C THR A 48 -1.92 2.93 4.16
N ASP A 49 -0.66 2.67 3.74
CA ASP A 49 0.00 1.39 3.88
C ASP A 49 0.76 1.36 5.21
N GLU A 50 0.24 0.60 6.18
CA GLU A 50 0.62 0.71 7.58
C GLU A 50 1.43 -0.48 8.11
N HIS A 51 1.92 -1.33 7.22
CA HIS A 51 2.76 -2.48 7.56
C HIS A 51 4.21 -2.28 7.10
N GLY A 52 5.11 -3.15 7.60
CA GLY A 52 6.48 -3.26 7.15
C GLY A 52 7.52 -2.67 8.10
N GLU A 53 8.75 -3.12 7.91
CA GLU A 53 9.89 -2.85 8.79
C GLU A 53 10.21 -1.34 8.91
N LYS A 54 9.98 -0.56 7.86
CA LYS A 54 10.17 0.91 7.91
C LYS A 54 9.25 1.58 8.91
N ILE A 55 8.01 1.10 9.04
CA ILE A 55 7.06 1.60 10.04
C ILE A 55 7.54 1.24 11.45
N GLU A 56 7.97 -0.01 11.66
CA GLU A 56 8.48 -0.47 12.95
C GLU A 56 9.71 0.34 13.38
N ARG A 57 10.68 0.52 12.49
CA ARG A 57 11.89 1.33 12.76
C ARG A 57 11.53 2.80 13.06
N ALA A 58 10.61 3.39 12.31
CA ALA A 58 10.18 4.78 12.53
C ALA A 58 9.40 4.96 13.84
N ALA A 59 8.56 4.01 14.20
CA ALA A 59 7.83 3.99 15.45
C ALA A 59 8.78 3.85 16.65
N ALA A 60 9.74 2.91 16.59
CA ALA A 60 10.77 2.72 17.61
C ALA A 60 11.60 3.98 17.80
N ALA A 61 12.04 4.65 16.73
CA ALA A 61 12.77 5.91 16.78
C ALA A 61 11.95 7.05 17.40
N ALA A 62 10.60 7.00 17.32
CA ALA A 62 9.69 7.94 17.94
C ALA A 62 9.28 7.55 19.38
N GLY A 63 9.76 6.41 19.92
CA GLY A 63 9.37 5.89 21.23
C GLY A 63 7.90 5.46 21.32
N GLN A 64 7.30 5.06 20.20
CA GLN A 64 5.89 4.68 20.09
C GLN A 64 5.73 3.22 19.64
N SER A 65 4.57 2.62 19.93
CA SER A 65 4.20 1.38 19.27
C SER A 65 3.86 1.64 17.80
N PRO A 66 4.06 0.66 16.88
CA PRO A 66 3.70 0.82 15.46
C PRO A 66 2.24 1.27 15.26
N SER A 67 1.30 0.70 16.02
CA SER A 67 -0.12 1.05 15.92
C SER A 67 -0.43 2.50 16.32
N GLN A 68 0.20 3.01 17.39
CA GLN A 68 0.06 4.41 17.81
C GLN A 68 0.67 5.35 16.76
N PHE A 69 1.86 5.02 16.29
CA PHE A 69 2.58 5.82 15.30
C PHE A 69 1.78 5.98 14.01
N VAL A 70 1.30 4.88 13.41
CA VAL A 70 0.52 4.95 12.16
C VAL A 70 -0.83 5.65 12.35
N ALA A 71 -1.49 5.48 13.50
CA ALA A 71 -2.74 6.16 13.79
C ALA A 71 -2.58 7.70 13.85
N GLU A 72 -1.46 8.19 14.39
CA GLU A 72 -1.14 9.62 14.38
C GLU A 72 -0.80 10.13 13.00
N LYS A 73 0.03 9.40 12.24
CA LYS A 73 0.42 9.78 10.88
C LYS A 73 -0.77 9.79 9.92
N ARG A 74 -1.66 8.81 10.01
CA ARG A 74 -2.91 8.74 9.23
C ARG A 74 -3.71 10.04 9.33
N LYS A 75 -3.85 10.60 10.53
CA LYS A 75 -4.55 11.87 10.75
C LYS A 75 -3.95 13.03 9.95
N LEU A 76 -2.63 13.01 9.69
CA LEU A 76 -1.97 14.07 8.90
C LEU A 76 -2.38 14.01 7.43
N PHE A 77 -2.54 12.81 6.86
CA PHE A 77 -3.04 12.63 5.50
C PHE A 77 -4.49 13.09 5.38
N VAL A 78 -5.37 12.64 6.27
CA VAL A 78 -6.79 13.05 6.28
C VAL A 78 -6.90 14.58 6.36
N ARG A 79 -6.21 15.22 7.32
CA ARG A 79 -6.21 16.68 7.48
C ARG A 79 -5.67 17.41 6.24
N LEU A 80 -4.69 16.82 5.53
CA LEU A 80 -4.18 17.43 4.30
C LEU A 80 -5.27 17.45 3.22
N TRP A 81 -5.97 16.33 3.01
CA TRP A 81 -7.03 16.25 2.02
C TRP A 81 -8.18 17.22 2.34
N GLU A 82 -8.59 17.29 3.58
CA GLU A 82 -9.59 18.27 4.06
C GLU A 82 -9.17 19.71 3.80
N LYS A 83 -7.89 20.06 4.08
CA LYS A 83 -7.35 21.39 3.78
C LYS A 83 -7.30 21.72 2.29
N LEU A 84 -7.17 20.72 1.43
CA LEU A 84 -7.23 20.86 -0.02
C LEU A 84 -8.66 20.90 -0.56
N GLY A 85 -9.67 20.90 0.31
CA GLY A 85 -11.09 20.91 -0.09
C GLY A 85 -11.58 19.57 -0.66
N ILE A 86 -10.89 18.48 -0.37
CA ILE A 86 -11.29 17.13 -0.76
C ILE A 86 -12.07 16.53 0.42
N PRO A 87 -13.40 16.26 0.27
CA PRO A 87 -14.17 15.65 1.34
C PRO A 87 -13.72 14.21 1.57
N VAL A 88 -13.33 13.88 2.80
CA VAL A 88 -12.82 12.57 3.19
C VAL A 88 -13.83 11.82 4.06
N SER A 89 -13.96 10.53 3.83
CA SER A 89 -14.68 9.60 4.69
C SER A 89 -13.76 8.45 5.06
N VAL A 90 -13.37 8.38 6.33
CA VAL A 90 -12.49 7.30 6.82
C VAL A 90 -13.31 6.03 7.01
N TYR A 91 -12.84 4.93 6.46
CA TYR A 91 -13.50 3.62 6.60
C TYR A 91 -13.66 3.24 8.10
N PRO A 92 -14.79 2.64 8.54
CA PRO A 92 -15.90 2.13 7.73
C PRO A 92 -16.98 3.16 7.36
N GLU A 93 -16.87 4.41 7.75
CA GLU A 93 -17.82 5.44 7.36
C GLU A 93 -17.81 5.62 5.83
N GLY A 94 -19.01 5.80 5.27
CA GLY A 94 -19.18 6.03 3.84
C GLY A 94 -20.09 7.22 3.61
N LYS A 95 -19.52 8.40 3.32
CA LYS A 95 -20.29 9.57 2.91
C LYS A 95 -20.40 9.60 1.39
N PRO A 96 -21.58 9.92 0.82
CA PRO A 96 -21.71 10.12 -0.62
C PRO A 96 -20.70 11.17 -1.11
N ASP A 97 -20.20 10.97 -2.33
CA ASP A 97 -19.30 11.90 -3.03
C ASP A 97 -17.98 12.22 -2.33
N SER A 98 -17.64 11.51 -1.26
CA SER A 98 -16.37 11.66 -0.57
C SER A 98 -15.29 10.73 -1.12
N LEU A 99 -14.04 11.12 -0.89
CA LEU A 99 -12.88 10.25 -0.97
C LEU A 99 -12.96 9.22 0.16
N ARG A 100 -13.00 7.94 -0.17
CA ARG A 100 -12.94 6.85 0.81
C ARG A 100 -11.50 6.63 1.22
N PHE A 101 -11.22 6.79 2.51
CA PHE A 101 -9.89 6.59 3.07
C PHE A 101 -9.83 5.28 3.84
N ILE A 102 -9.07 4.31 3.32
CA ILE A 102 -8.81 3.03 3.98
C ILE A 102 -7.45 3.04 4.67
N TYR A 103 -7.22 2.05 5.54
CA TYR A 103 -5.91 1.78 6.12
C TYR A 103 -5.71 0.28 6.29
N THR A 104 -4.51 -0.20 5.98
CA THR A 104 -4.23 -1.64 5.84
C THR A 104 -4.27 -2.39 7.16
N THR A 105 -4.15 -1.70 8.31
CA THR A 105 -4.32 -2.26 9.66
C THR A 105 -5.78 -2.35 10.12
N HIS A 106 -6.76 -1.99 9.27
CA HIS A 106 -8.17 -2.16 9.64
C HIS A 106 -8.55 -3.63 9.68
N PRO A 107 -9.24 -4.13 10.73
CA PRO A 107 -9.58 -5.55 10.87
C PRO A 107 -10.32 -6.17 9.67
N ASP A 108 -11.18 -5.41 9.00
CA ASP A 108 -11.90 -5.92 7.81
C ASP A 108 -10.98 -6.02 6.59
N HIS A 109 -9.99 -5.12 6.47
CA HIS A 109 -8.95 -5.22 5.46
C HIS A 109 -8.12 -6.49 5.67
N GLU A 110 -7.62 -6.69 6.88
CA GLU A 110 -6.84 -7.89 7.25
C GLU A 110 -7.61 -9.18 6.97
N LYS A 111 -8.89 -9.26 7.40
CA LYS A 111 -9.77 -10.41 7.10
C LYS A 111 -9.93 -10.66 5.60
N SER A 112 -10.04 -9.58 4.81
CA SER A 112 -10.20 -9.68 3.36
C SER A 112 -8.94 -10.20 2.69
N VAL A 113 -7.76 -9.70 3.11
CA VAL A 113 -6.46 -10.18 2.65
C VAL A 113 -6.25 -11.64 3.03
N GLN A 114 -6.53 -12.02 4.29
CA GLN A 114 -6.43 -13.40 4.74
C GLN A 114 -7.30 -14.35 3.93
N ARG A 115 -8.57 -13.99 3.66
CA ARG A 115 -9.47 -14.79 2.81
C ARG A 115 -8.92 -15.00 1.41
N LEU A 116 -8.36 -13.93 0.81
CA LEU A 116 -7.77 -14.00 -0.53
C LEU A 116 -6.56 -14.94 -0.55
N LEU A 117 -5.66 -14.79 0.43
CA LEU A 117 -4.44 -15.61 0.52
C LEU A 117 -4.76 -17.08 0.81
N VAL A 118 -5.71 -17.37 1.71
CA VAL A 118 -6.18 -18.74 1.97
C VAL A 118 -6.71 -19.37 0.68
N ARG A 119 -7.58 -18.66 -0.05
CA ARG A 119 -8.12 -19.14 -1.32
C ARG A 119 -7.04 -19.37 -2.38
N ALA A 120 -6.04 -18.50 -2.46
CA ALA A 120 -4.91 -18.68 -3.36
C ALA A 120 -4.07 -19.89 -2.99
N ARG A 121 -3.84 -20.15 -1.69
CA ARG A 121 -3.15 -21.32 -1.17
C ARG A 121 -3.91 -22.63 -1.46
N GLU A 122 -5.21 -22.66 -1.19
CA GLU A 122 -6.08 -23.81 -1.48
C GLU A 122 -6.08 -24.19 -2.96
N ARG A 123 -5.87 -23.22 -3.84
CA ARG A 123 -5.73 -23.41 -5.29
C ARG A 123 -4.30 -23.75 -5.74
N GLY A 124 -3.36 -23.90 -4.80
CA GLY A 124 -1.96 -24.28 -5.09
C GLY A 124 -1.09 -23.12 -5.62
N PHE A 125 -1.56 -21.87 -5.53
CA PHE A 125 -0.82 -20.70 -5.99
C PHE A 125 0.09 -20.07 -4.94
N VAL A 126 0.07 -20.58 -3.70
CA VAL A 126 0.93 -20.09 -2.60
C VAL A 126 1.65 -21.27 -1.96
N ASP A 127 2.97 -21.19 -1.93
CA ASP A 127 3.84 -22.15 -1.23
C ASP A 127 4.52 -21.48 -0.05
N LYS A 128 4.80 -22.25 1.01
CA LYS A 128 5.64 -21.83 2.12
C LYS A 128 7.03 -22.44 1.95
N ARG A 129 8.08 -21.61 1.96
CA ARG A 129 9.46 -22.06 1.84
C ARG A 129 10.42 -21.11 2.52
N ARG A 130 11.58 -21.64 2.88
CA ARG A 130 12.69 -20.82 3.40
C ARG A 130 13.38 -20.09 2.24
N TYR A 131 13.62 -18.82 2.46
CA TYR A 131 14.38 -17.98 1.56
C TYR A 131 15.52 -17.31 2.32
N GLU A 132 16.69 -17.26 1.68
CA GLU A 132 17.87 -16.57 2.18
C GLU A 132 18.41 -15.67 1.07
N GLY A 133 18.71 -14.43 1.41
CA GLY A 133 19.21 -13.46 0.43
C GLY A 133 19.60 -12.13 1.05
N ARG A 134 20.31 -11.31 0.27
CA ARG A 134 20.65 -9.93 0.63
C ARG A 134 19.45 -9.03 0.39
N TYR A 135 18.98 -8.35 1.44
CA TYR A 135 17.79 -7.51 1.40
C TYR A 135 18.13 -6.04 1.66
N CYS A 136 17.71 -5.16 0.77
CA CYS A 136 17.79 -3.73 0.96
C CYS A 136 16.52 -3.22 1.64
N VAL A 137 16.61 -2.86 2.93
CA VAL A 137 15.49 -2.33 3.72
C VAL A 137 14.98 -1.00 3.15
N SER A 138 15.89 -0.19 2.58
CA SER A 138 15.54 1.12 2.01
C SER A 138 14.65 1.03 0.78
N ASP A 139 14.98 0.11 -0.15
CA ASP A 139 14.26 -0.08 -1.41
C ASP A 139 13.31 -1.29 -1.38
N GLU A 140 13.24 -1.98 -0.22
CA GLU A 140 12.34 -3.11 0.03
C GLU A 140 12.45 -4.22 -1.02
N ARG A 141 13.69 -4.58 -1.37
CA ARG A 141 13.97 -5.60 -2.39
C ARG A 141 15.14 -6.52 -2.01
N TYR A 142 15.05 -7.74 -2.51
CA TYR A 142 16.21 -8.63 -2.52
C TYR A 142 17.16 -8.27 -3.65
N ILE A 143 18.47 -8.42 -3.39
CA ILE A 143 19.54 -8.14 -4.33
C ILE A 143 20.06 -9.47 -4.86
N SER A 144 20.10 -9.61 -6.18
CA SER A 144 20.25 -10.90 -6.83
C SER A 144 21.68 -11.45 -6.82
N GLU A 145 22.72 -10.62 -6.78
CA GLU A 145 24.13 -11.04 -6.76
C GLU A 145 25.06 -9.91 -6.32
N GLY A 146 26.20 -10.24 -5.73
CA GLY A 146 27.27 -9.32 -5.38
C GLY A 146 28.31 -9.96 -4.45
N THR A 147 29.52 -9.38 -4.42
CA THR A 147 30.57 -9.70 -3.44
C THR A 147 30.25 -9.02 -2.10
N ASP A 148 30.66 -9.63 -1.00
CA ASP A 148 30.50 -9.06 0.34
C ASP A 148 31.50 -7.89 0.59
N PRO A 149 31.08 -6.71 1.11
CA PRO A 149 29.69 -6.32 1.40
C PRO A 149 28.91 -5.92 0.14
N VAL A 150 27.66 -6.37 0.06
CA VAL A 150 26.76 -6.06 -1.07
C VAL A 150 25.99 -4.80 -0.80
N ASN A 151 26.14 -3.81 -1.65
CA ASN A 151 25.33 -2.60 -1.62
C ASN A 151 24.20 -2.68 -2.63
N CYS A 152 23.08 -2.04 -2.30
CA CYS A 152 21.96 -1.91 -3.22
C CYS A 152 22.37 -1.11 -4.47
N ASP A 153 22.07 -1.64 -5.63
CA ASP A 153 22.33 -1.03 -6.94
C ASP A 153 21.50 0.25 -7.21
N ILE A 154 20.42 0.45 -6.45
CA ILE A 154 19.55 1.63 -6.58
C ILE A 154 19.97 2.74 -5.62
N CYS A 155 20.04 2.45 -4.30
CA CYS A 155 20.30 3.50 -3.30
C CYS A 155 21.72 3.51 -2.76
N GLY A 156 22.57 2.54 -3.14
CA GLY A 156 23.96 2.42 -2.69
C GLY A 156 24.16 2.01 -1.23
N ARG A 157 23.06 1.76 -0.48
CA ARG A 157 23.13 1.36 0.94
C ARG A 157 23.47 -0.12 1.09
N PRO A 158 24.13 -0.53 2.19
CA PRO A 158 24.39 -1.93 2.47
C PRO A 158 23.10 -2.76 2.53
N ALA A 159 23.14 -3.95 1.93
CA ALA A 159 22.08 -4.93 2.01
C ALA A 159 22.37 -5.90 3.17
N GLU A 160 21.34 -6.20 3.96
CA GLU A 160 21.42 -7.10 5.11
C GLU A 160 21.18 -8.54 4.66
N LEU A 161 21.91 -9.52 5.20
CA LEU A 161 21.60 -10.94 4.96
C LEU A 161 20.38 -11.31 5.80
N VAL A 162 19.32 -11.71 5.13
CA VAL A 162 18.06 -12.14 5.74
C VAL A 162 17.80 -13.58 5.40
N SER A 163 17.44 -14.39 6.39
CA SER A 163 17.01 -15.78 6.22
C SER A 163 15.69 -15.96 6.94
N GLU A 164 14.62 -16.18 6.19
CA GLU A 164 13.27 -16.30 6.73
C GLU A 164 12.46 -17.41 6.04
N GLU A 165 11.49 -17.95 6.76
CA GLU A 165 10.47 -18.82 6.20
C GLU A 165 9.24 -17.99 5.84
N ASN A 166 8.91 -17.90 4.54
CA ASN A 166 7.86 -17.03 4.07
C ASN A 166 6.96 -17.68 3.03
N TYR A 167 5.82 -17.06 2.76
CA TYR A 167 4.90 -17.48 1.71
C TYR A 167 5.26 -16.84 0.37
N PHE A 168 5.25 -17.65 -0.68
CA PHE A 168 5.56 -17.24 -2.05
C PHE A 168 4.38 -17.47 -2.96
N PHE A 169 3.97 -16.40 -3.65
CA PHE A 169 2.91 -16.46 -4.65
C PHE A 169 3.49 -16.83 -6.02
N LYS A 170 2.89 -17.80 -6.70
CA LYS A 170 3.32 -18.27 -8.03
C LYS A 170 2.83 -17.34 -9.13
N LEU A 171 3.39 -16.12 -9.20
CA LEU A 171 2.99 -15.12 -10.18
C LEU A 171 3.14 -15.62 -11.63
N SER A 172 4.18 -16.40 -11.92
CA SER A 172 4.43 -16.98 -13.25
C SER A 172 3.30 -17.86 -13.79
N ALA A 173 2.49 -18.46 -12.90
CA ALA A 173 1.32 -19.27 -13.31
C ALA A 173 0.22 -18.41 -13.97
N PHE A 174 0.28 -17.09 -13.81
CA PHE A 174 -0.70 -16.14 -14.36
C PHE A 174 -0.20 -15.41 -15.60
N GLN A 175 1.05 -15.63 -16.02
CA GLN A 175 1.63 -14.92 -17.15
C GLN A 175 0.82 -15.12 -18.44
N GLN A 176 0.65 -16.36 -18.87
CA GLN A 176 -0.08 -16.63 -20.11
C GLN A 176 -1.57 -16.26 -20.00
N PRO A 177 -2.31 -16.62 -18.92
CA PRO A 177 -3.70 -16.17 -18.76
C PRO A 177 -3.88 -14.64 -18.80
N LEU A 178 -2.92 -13.86 -18.30
CA LEU A 178 -2.97 -12.40 -18.38
C LEU A 178 -2.71 -11.88 -19.79
N LEU A 179 -1.73 -12.47 -20.50
CA LEU A 179 -1.45 -12.12 -21.89
C LEU A 179 -2.64 -12.44 -22.81
N ASP A 180 -3.31 -13.57 -22.58
CA ASP A 180 -4.48 -13.97 -23.35
C ASP A 180 -5.72 -13.09 -23.07
N TYR A 181 -5.75 -12.44 -21.89
CA TYR A 181 -6.82 -11.53 -21.48
C TYR A 181 -6.71 -10.14 -22.13
N TYR A 182 -5.48 -9.63 -22.37
CA TYR A 182 -5.22 -8.33 -23.00
C TYR A 182 -5.17 -8.40 -24.52
#